data_abce566a60a2ca1370103c960b5a3283
#
_entry.id   abce566a60a2ca1370103c960b5a3283
#
_cell.length_a   1.000
_cell.length_b   1.000
_cell.length_c   1.000
_cell.angle_alpha   90.00
_cell.angle_beta   90.00
_cell.angle_gamma   90.00
#
_symmetry.space_group_name_H-M   'P 1'
#
loop_
_entity.id
_entity.type
_entity.pdbx_description
1 polymer ?
#
loop_
_entity_poly.entity_id
_entity_poly.type
_entity_poly.pdbx_seq_one_letter_code
_entity_poly.pdbx_strand_id
1 'polypeptide(L)'
;MSKKGGYPMGGGMGNMNAMMKQAQKMQAELEKAQEEVKGMTFEATSGGGIVKVVVTGEMELQSLVIDPEAVDPEDVEMLQDMVLAAVNEALRGMAQMSAERLSQATGGMNIPGLM
;
A
#
# COMPACT_ATOMS: atom_id res chain seq x y z
N MET A 1 7.46 -19.09 51.66
CA MET A 1 8.12 -19.26 50.71
C MET A 1 7.53 -19.46 49.43
N SER A 2 6.81 -20.30 49.20
CA SER A 2 6.30 -20.57 47.94
C SER A 2 5.47 -19.55 47.34
N LYS A 3 5.02 -18.64 48.07
CA LYS A 3 4.19 -17.69 47.52
C LYS A 3 4.70 -17.07 46.32
N LYS A 4 5.89 -17.01 46.12
CA LYS A 4 6.32 -16.34 45.00
C LYS A 4 5.73 -16.83 43.79
N GLY A 5 5.45 -18.00 43.64
CA GLY A 5 4.96 -18.51 42.40
C GLY A 5 3.68 -17.88 41.92
N GLY A 6 2.84 -17.45 42.82
CA GLY A 6 1.56 -16.94 42.42
C GLY A 6 1.60 -15.59 41.80
N TYR A 7 2.51 -14.74 42.20
CA TYR A 7 2.48 -13.43 41.68
C TYR A 7 2.65 -13.30 40.22
N PRO A 8 3.70 -13.76 39.67
CA PRO A 8 3.95 -13.54 38.24
C PRO A 8 2.86 -14.15 37.40
N MET A 9 2.28 -15.22 37.83
CA MET A 9 1.27 -15.85 37.02
C MET A 9 0.04 -14.99 36.87
N GLY A 10 -0.44 -14.45 37.94
CA GLY A 10 -1.63 -13.61 37.85
C GLY A 10 -1.40 -12.42 36.99
N GLY A 11 -0.31 -11.75 37.20
CA GLY A 11 0.00 -10.58 36.42
C GLY A 11 0.22 -10.91 34.97
N GLY A 12 0.90 -12.03 34.72
CA GLY A 12 1.16 -12.44 33.36
C GLY A 12 -0.10 -12.74 32.58
N MET A 13 -1.06 -13.37 33.20
CA MET A 13 -2.29 -13.70 32.53
C MET A 13 -3.07 -12.46 32.19
N GLY A 14 -3.15 -11.50 33.05
CA GLY A 14 -3.84 -10.25 32.77
C GLY A 14 -3.20 -9.52 31.60
N ASN A 15 -1.87 -9.47 31.59
CA ASN A 15 -1.15 -8.83 30.50
C ASN A 15 -1.33 -9.58 29.20
N MET A 16 -1.34 -10.89 29.26
CA MET A 16 -1.51 -11.68 28.05
C MET A 16 -2.88 -11.44 27.42
N ASN A 17 -3.92 -11.36 28.22
CA ASN A 17 -5.24 -11.09 27.68
C ASN A 17 -5.31 -9.73 27.01
N ALA A 18 -4.72 -8.72 27.62
CA ALA A 18 -4.69 -7.38 27.06
C ALA A 18 -3.90 -7.38 25.76
N MET A 19 -2.76 -8.07 25.76
CA MET A 19 -1.93 -8.13 24.57
C MET A 19 -2.63 -8.86 23.43
N MET A 20 -3.35 -9.92 23.74
CA MET A 20 -4.08 -10.68 22.73
C MET A 20 -5.18 -9.84 22.13
N LYS A 21 -5.92 -9.11 22.93
CA LYS A 21 -6.97 -8.23 22.42
C LYS A 21 -6.39 -7.16 21.53
N GLN A 22 -5.26 -6.60 21.92
CA GLN A 22 -4.62 -5.57 21.14
C GLN A 22 -4.12 -6.12 19.82
N ALA A 23 -3.56 -7.33 19.85
CA ALA A 23 -3.10 -7.98 18.64
C ALA A 23 -4.26 -8.27 17.68
N GLN A 24 -5.38 -8.73 18.21
CA GLN A 24 -6.56 -9.02 17.40
C GLN A 24 -7.11 -7.74 16.78
N LYS A 25 -7.13 -6.66 17.56
CA LYS A 25 -7.59 -5.38 17.03
C LYS A 25 -6.69 -4.88 15.92
N MET A 26 -5.38 -5.00 16.12
CA MET A 26 -4.42 -4.57 15.11
C MET A 26 -4.58 -5.39 13.83
N GLN A 27 -4.79 -6.69 13.97
CA GLN A 27 -4.99 -7.55 12.82
C GLN A 27 -6.25 -7.18 12.07
N ALA A 28 -7.34 -6.91 12.79
CA ALA A 28 -8.58 -6.51 12.15
C ALA A 28 -8.43 -5.18 11.41
N GLU A 29 -7.71 -4.25 11.99
CA GLU A 29 -7.45 -2.97 11.35
C GLU A 29 -6.58 -3.13 10.11
N LEU A 30 -5.60 -4.04 10.18
CA LEU A 30 -4.74 -4.29 9.04
C LEU A 30 -5.51 -4.94 7.90
N GLU A 31 -6.39 -5.90 8.21
CA GLU A 31 -7.22 -6.52 7.20
C GLU A 31 -8.15 -5.52 6.54
N LYS A 32 -8.72 -4.62 7.35
CA LYS A 32 -9.56 -3.57 6.82
C LYS A 32 -8.78 -2.64 5.90
N ALA A 33 -7.57 -2.28 6.31
CA ALA A 33 -6.72 -1.43 5.50
C ALA A 33 -6.34 -2.10 4.19
N GLN A 34 -6.08 -3.41 4.23
CA GLN A 34 -5.76 -4.15 3.01
C GLN A 34 -6.94 -4.17 2.04
N GLU A 35 -8.15 -4.31 2.56
CA GLU A 35 -9.34 -4.25 1.71
C GLU A 35 -9.52 -2.86 1.10
N GLU A 36 -9.28 -1.83 1.88
CA GLU A 36 -9.36 -0.47 1.38
C GLU A 36 -8.34 -0.23 0.28
N VAL A 37 -7.12 -0.73 0.47
CA VAL A 37 -6.05 -0.57 -0.51
C VAL A 37 -6.44 -1.18 -1.86
N LYS A 38 -7.12 -2.33 -1.85
CA LYS A 38 -7.54 -2.96 -3.09
C LYS A 38 -8.45 -2.07 -3.92
N GLY A 39 -9.24 -1.23 -3.28
CA GLY A 39 -10.13 -0.32 -3.97
C GLY A 39 -9.53 1.03 -4.29
N MET A 40 -8.29 1.26 -3.90
CA MET A 40 -7.64 2.54 -4.18
C MET A 40 -7.14 2.57 -5.61
N THR A 41 -7.04 3.78 -6.16
CA THR A 41 -6.47 3.97 -7.49
C THR A 41 -5.46 5.11 -7.43
N PHE A 42 -4.52 5.08 -8.35
CA PHE A 42 -3.52 6.14 -8.47
C PHE A 42 -3.32 6.45 -9.93
N GLU A 43 -3.33 7.74 -10.26
CA GLU A 43 -3.18 8.21 -11.62
C GLU A 43 -1.83 8.87 -11.81
N ALA A 44 -1.18 8.56 -12.92
CA ALA A 44 0.07 9.23 -13.29
C ALA A 44 0.01 9.60 -14.77
N THR A 45 0.74 10.64 -15.13
CA THR A 45 0.81 11.09 -16.51
C THR A 45 2.25 11.29 -16.92
N SER A 46 2.46 11.34 -18.23
CA SER A 46 3.76 11.70 -18.78
C SER A 46 3.56 12.51 -20.05
N GLY A 47 4.62 13.15 -20.51
CA GLY A 47 4.55 13.96 -21.72
C GLY A 47 3.58 15.12 -21.63
N GLY A 48 3.43 15.72 -20.44
CA GLY A 48 2.50 16.81 -20.27
C GLY A 48 1.04 16.39 -20.36
N GLY A 49 0.74 15.12 -20.09
CA GLY A 49 -0.64 14.62 -20.15
C GLY A 49 -0.93 13.81 -21.38
N ILE A 50 0.05 13.60 -22.24
CA ILE A 50 -0.16 12.80 -23.45
C ILE A 50 -0.50 11.37 -23.09
N VAL A 51 0.14 10.82 -22.06
CA VAL A 51 -0.14 9.48 -21.58
C VAL A 51 -0.67 9.59 -20.16
N LYS A 52 -1.78 8.92 -19.91
CA LYS A 52 -2.40 8.88 -18.59
C LYS A 52 -2.65 7.43 -18.21
N VAL A 53 -2.19 7.05 -17.03
CA VAL A 53 -2.30 5.68 -16.54
C VAL A 53 -2.96 5.69 -15.17
N VAL A 54 -3.90 4.77 -14.95
CA VAL A 54 -4.49 4.56 -13.64
C VAL A 54 -4.21 3.13 -13.22
N VAL A 55 -3.68 2.96 -12.01
CA VAL A 55 -3.43 1.63 -11.45
C VAL A 55 -4.26 1.45 -10.19
N THR A 56 -4.50 0.19 -9.85
CA THR A 56 -5.26 -0.16 -8.65
C THR A 56 -4.33 -0.58 -7.53
N GLY A 57 -4.88 -0.69 -6.33
CA GLY A 57 -4.13 -1.17 -5.18
C GLY A 57 -3.69 -2.61 -5.31
N GLU A 58 -4.21 -3.33 -6.29
CA GLU A 58 -3.76 -4.68 -6.59
C GLU A 58 -2.61 -4.65 -7.59
N MET A 59 -2.07 -3.47 -7.87
CA MET A 59 -0.93 -3.26 -8.76
C MET A 59 -1.23 -3.70 -10.19
N GLU A 60 -2.45 -3.41 -10.62
CA GLU A 60 -2.88 -3.69 -11.99
C GLU A 60 -3.25 -2.38 -12.68
N LEU A 61 -2.98 -2.31 -13.96
CA LEU A 61 -3.41 -1.16 -14.74
C LEU A 61 -4.92 -1.24 -14.95
N GLN A 62 -5.61 -0.20 -14.54
CA GLN A 62 -7.04 -0.08 -14.77
C GLN A 62 -7.32 0.59 -16.09
N SER A 63 -6.51 1.56 -16.46
CA SER A 63 -6.69 2.25 -17.73
C SER A 63 -5.37 2.82 -18.22
N LEU A 64 -5.30 2.97 -19.53
CA LEU A 64 -4.19 3.61 -20.21
C LEU A 64 -4.79 4.44 -21.33
N VAL A 65 -4.60 5.75 -21.28
CA VAL A 65 -5.13 6.66 -22.29
C VAL A 65 -3.99 7.40 -22.93
N ILE A 66 -3.99 7.43 -24.24
CA ILE A 66 -2.98 8.14 -25.02
C ILE A 66 -3.70 9.15 -25.90
N ASP A 67 -3.21 10.39 -25.90
CA ASP A 67 -3.75 11.42 -26.78
C ASP A 67 -3.39 11.08 -28.22
N PRO A 68 -4.34 10.74 -29.06
CA PRO A 68 -4.03 10.30 -30.42
C PRO A 68 -3.40 11.40 -31.26
N GLU A 69 -3.65 12.65 -30.95
CA GLU A 69 -3.07 13.73 -31.71
C GLU A 69 -1.58 13.90 -31.47
N ALA A 70 -1.09 13.36 -30.36
CA ALA A 70 0.32 13.47 -30.01
C ALA A 70 1.12 12.25 -30.46
N VAL A 71 0.46 11.27 -31.07
CA VAL A 71 1.15 10.06 -31.54
C VAL A 71 1.82 10.35 -32.88
N ASP A 72 3.14 10.17 -32.91
CA ASP A 72 3.92 10.33 -34.12
C ASP A 72 4.38 8.96 -34.60
N PRO A 73 3.84 8.48 -35.74
CA PRO A 73 4.24 7.14 -36.22
C PRO A 73 5.71 7.03 -36.56
N GLU A 74 6.39 8.16 -36.75
CA GLU A 74 7.80 8.13 -37.06
C GLU A 74 8.68 8.18 -35.81
N ASP A 75 8.07 8.36 -34.66
CA ASP A 75 8.81 8.38 -33.41
C ASP A 75 8.09 7.54 -32.37
N VAL A 76 7.96 6.26 -32.65
CA VAL A 76 7.30 5.32 -31.76
C VAL A 76 8.08 5.14 -30.48
N GLU A 77 9.40 5.28 -30.55
CA GLU A 77 10.25 5.12 -29.40
C GLU A 77 9.92 6.16 -28.32
N MET A 78 9.63 7.38 -28.72
CA MET A 78 9.24 8.42 -27.76
C MET A 78 7.94 8.04 -27.05
N LEU A 79 6.99 7.50 -27.81
CA LEU A 79 5.74 7.05 -27.21
C LEU A 79 5.97 5.90 -26.23
N GLN A 80 6.82 4.97 -26.58
CA GLN A 80 7.15 3.86 -25.69
C GLN A 80 7.75 4.36 -24.40
N ASP A 81 8.65 5.34 -24.47
CA ASP A 81 9.27 5.90 -23.29
C ASP A 81 8.25 6.61 -22.41
N MET A 82 7.31 7.33 -23.01
CA MET A 82 6.28 8.02 -22.25
C MET A 82 5.35 7.05 -21.54
N VAL A 83 4.98 5.97 -22.23
CA VAL A 83 4.12 4.95 -21.62
C VAL A 83 4.85 4.30 -20.45
N LEU A 84 6.09 3.94 -20.67
CA LEU A 84 6.90 3.30 -19.64
C LEU A 84 7.03 4.20 -18.40
N ALA A 85 7.29 5.49 -18.64
CA ALA A 85 7.43 6.44 -17.55
C ALA A 85 6.13 6.59 -16.76
N ALA A 86 5.00 6.69 -17.44
CA ALA A 86 3.70 6.85 -16.78
C ALA A 86 3.34 5.60 -15.98
N VAL A 87 3.55 4.42 -16.55
CA VAL A 87 3.25 3.16 -15.86
C VAL A 87 4.11 3.01 -14.60
N ASN A 88 5.40 3.25 -14.73
CA ASN A 88 6.30 3.11 -13.58
C ASN A 88 6.00 4.14 -12.49
N GLU A 89 5.66 5.36 -12.89
CA GLU A 89 5.29 6.38 -11.94
C GLU A 89 4.01 6.00 -11.20
N ALA A 90 3.02 5.48 -11.93
CA ALA A 90 1.76 5.06 -11.32
C ALA A 90 1.97 3.92 -10.33
N LEU A 91 2.80 2.96 -10.69
CA LEU A 91 3.08 1.83 -9.79
C LEU A 91 3.82 2.28 -8.54
N ARG A 92 4.79 3.17 -8.69
CA ARG A 92 5.52 3.70 -7.54
C ARG A 92 4.59 4.49 -6.62
N GLY A 93 3.75 5.33 -7.20
CA GLY A 93 2.81 6.12 -6.42
C GLY A 93 1.83 5.27 -5.67
N MET A 94 1.30 4.23 -6.33
CA MET A 94 0.37 3.32 -5.68
C MET A 94 1.04 2.55 -4.55
N ALA A 95 2.28 2.10 -4.78
CA ALA A 95 3.03 1.37 -3.75
C ALA A 95 3.24 2.24 -2.52
N GLN A 96 3.58 3.50 -2.72
CA GLN A 96 3.79 4.43 -1.62
C GLN A 96 2.48 4.71 -0.88
N MET A 97 1.41 4.93 -1.62
CA MET A 97 0.10 5.22 -1.03
C MET A 97 -0.42 4.05 -0.20
N SER A 98 -0.26 2.82 -0.72
CA SER A 98 -0.69 1.65 0.03
C SER A 98 0.17 1.41 1.26
N ALA A 99 1.47 1.65 1.16
CA ALA A 99 2.35 1.52 2.32
C ALA A 99 1.97 2.49 3.42
N GLU A 100 1.61 3.71 3.05
CA GLU A 100 1.18 4.71 4.03
C GLU A 100 -0.12 4.29 4.71
N ARG A 101 -1.07 3.75 3.93
CA ARG A 101 -2.33 3.30 4.51
C ARG A 101 -2.13 2.15 5.48
N LEU A 102 -1.29 1.19 5.11
CA LEU A 102 -1.00 0.05 5.99
C LEU A 102 -0.25 0.48 7.23
N SER A 103 0.64 1.45 7.11
CA SER A 103 1.35 2.00 8.26
C SER A 103 0.40 2.64 9.26
N GLN A 104 -0.62 3.33 8.77
CA GLN A 104 -1.64 3.92 9.63
C GLN A 104 -2.39 2.85 10.41
N ALA A 105 -2.65 1.71 9.79
CA ALA A 105 -3.37 0.62 10.45
C ALA A 105 -2.56 0.02 11.59
N THR A 106 -1.26 0.10 11.53
CA THR A 106 -0.39 -0.42 12.58
C THR A 106 0.05 0.65 13.56
N GLY A 107 -0.59 1.81 13.52
CA GLY A 107 -0.28 2.90 14.44
C GLY A 107 1.06 3.55 14.20
N GLY A 108 1.58 3.45 12.98
CA GLY A 108 2.86 4.06 12.65
C GLY A 108 4.06 3.23 13.04
N MET A 109 3.85 2.00 13.50
CA MET A 109 4.96 1.14 13.87
C MET A 109 5.72 0.70 12.64
N ASN A 110 7.05 0.64 12.77
CA ASN A 110 7.85 0.12 11.68
C ASN A 110 7.67 -1.38 11.60
N ILE A 111 7.38 -1.86 10.42
CA ILE A 111 7.21 -3.28 10.20
C ILE A 111 8.39 -3.77 9.40
N PRO A 112 9.17 -4.71 9.95
CA PRO A 112 10.30 -5.25 9.19
C PRO A 112 9.80 -5.89 7.91
N GLY A 113 10.47 -5.61 6.83
CA GLY A 113 10.06 -6.11 5.55
C GLY A 113 9.33 -5.11 4.68
N LEU A 114 8.79 -4.08 5.30
CA LEU A 114 8.16 -3.00 4.54
C LEU A 114 9.09 -1.82 4.32
N MET A 115 10.24 -1.88 4.97
CA MET A 115 11.19 -0.77 4.88
C MET A 115 12.15 -0.92 3.73
#